data_698d18059f80aeafd63e1a54b33ed8d8
#
_entry.id   698d18059f80aeafd63e1a54b33ed8d8
#
_cell.length_a   1.000
_cell.length_b   1.000
_cell.length_c   1.000
_cell.angle_alpha   90.00
_cell.angle_beta   90.00
_cell.angle_gamma   90.00
#
_symmetry.space_group_name_H-M   'P 1'
#
loop_
_entity.id
_entity.type
_entity.pdbx_description
1 polymer ?
#
loop_
_entity_poly.entity_id
_entity_poly.type
_entity_poly.pdbx_seq_one_letter_code
_entity_poly.pdbx_strand_id
1 'polypeptide(L)'
;MGQIPEQVAEQARELVRASARVLCVAIPAGFLTVFFLYPVGSILVRGIGVGGLERLVGLPGRGSFRGVVWFTLWQAVASTVLAVLVAWPGAHLLARRRFRGQAVLRAAATVPFVLPTVVVGGAFMALFERFGLSDGPFRLTRTVGAILAAHVFFNVAIVLRTVGTFWEGLDTRPEEQARVLGATPWQAFRWVTLPRLWPAVAAAASIVFLFCFTSFGVILILGGPTRATLETEIWRHAVFRGDLASATALAVVQLVAVLAMVVVANAMQRRRAVGEVPVRRVLPRASGRLLAGNLGLMAVVLGLPIAVLVERSLTTGRGADAAWSVRNYAALADRVDLLPISALAALRNSLLFAVVATGLAVLVGGLASLVVVHGRRATSRLFDLGLMLPLGASAVTVGFGMLIALDGPPLDLRSSRWLVPVAHALIGVPFVMRTVVPTLRSIDHRLREAAAVLGASPARVRRDVDLPIAARALAVGGAFAFAVSLGEFGATSFLPRHPDRLTAPLALFRLLGTPGEALRGQAMALSVVLMVLTAASVLAIEGWGRRGAVRGDL
;
A
#
# COMPACT_ATOMS: atom_id res chain seq x y z
N MET A 1 5.59 -58.52 13.79
CA MET A 1 5.33 -57.10 13.37
C MET A 1 5.49 -57.07 11.86
N GLY A 2 4.34 -57.02 11.13
CA GLY A 2 4.34 -57.14 9.65
C GLY A 2 4.94 -55.94 8.97
N GLN A 3 5.89 -56.18 8.10
CA GLN A 3 6.37 -55.17 7.17
C GLN A 3 5.22 -54.79 6.24
N ILE A 4 4.83 -53.49 6.26
CA ILE A 4 3.89 -52.95 5.27
C ILE A 4 4.57 -53.16 3.90
N PRO A 5 3.92 -53.79 2.91
CA PRO A 5 4.50 -54.02 1.60
C PRO A 5 4.98 -52.68 1.01
N GLU A 6 6.18 -52.60 0.46
CA GLU A 6 6.78 -51.38 -0.12
C GLU A 6 5.83 -50.67 -1.09
N GLN A 7 5.05 -51.42 -1.83
CA GLN A 7 4.00 -50.92 -2.73
C GLN A 7 2.91 -50.11 -2.03
N VAL A 8 2.47 -50.52 -0.83
CA VAL A 8 1.46 -49.76 -0.05
C VAL A 8 2.04 -48.45 0.50
N ALA A 9 3.32 -48.50 0.93
CA ALA A 9 4.02 -47.30 1.38
C ALA A 9 4.28 -46.30 0.23
N GLU A 10 4.51 -46.79 -0.96
CA GLU A 10 4.73 -45.95 -2.15
C GLU A 10 3.42 -45.34 -2.65
N GLN A 11 2.33 -46.10 -2.69
CA GLN A 11 0.98 -45.59 -2.99
C GLN A 11 0.52 -44.54 -1.97
N ALA A 12 0.76 -44.78 -0.68
CA ALA A 12 0.44 -43.79 0.36
C ALA A 12 1.26 -42.50 0.18
N ARG A 13 2.54 -42.60 -0.18
CA ARG A 13 3.38 -41.41 -0.47
C ARG A 13 2.92 -40.65 -1.72
N GLU A 14 2.47 -41.36 -2.76
CA GLU A 14 1.91 -40.73 -3.97
C GLU A 14 0.58 -40.03 -3.69
N LEU A 15 -0.32 -40.65 -2.92
CA LEU A 15 -1.57 -40.04 -2.47
C LEU A 15 -1.32 -38.77 -1.64
N VAL A 16 -0.40 -38.80 -0.70
CA VAL A 16 -0.01 -37.63 0.10
C VAL A 16 0.58 -36.53 -0.78
N ARG A 17 1.40 -36.87 -1.78
CA ARG A 17 1.96 -35.90 -2.73
C ARG A 17 0.89 -35.30 -3.64
N ALA A 18 -0.07 -36.09 -4.11
CA ALA A 18 -1.19 -35.63 -4.91
C ALA A 18 -2.10 -34.70 -4.10
N SER A 19 -2.47 -35.11 -2.87
CA SER A 19 -3.29 -34.30 -1.96
C SER A 19 -2.63 -32.97 -1.61
N ALA A 20 -1.31 -32.98 -1.33
CA ALA A 20 -0.56 -31.75 -1.06
C ALA A 20 -0.54 -30.78 -2.27
N ARG A 21 -0.43 -31.30 -3.51
CA ARG A 21 -0.52 -30.46 -4.72
C ARG A 21 -1.91 -29.86 -4.90
N VAL A 22 -2.95 -30.66 -4.67
CA VAL A 22 -4.34 -30.19 -4.74
C VAL A 22 -4.57 -29.09 -3.71
N LEU A 23 -4.15 -29.26 -2.47
CA LEU A 23 -4.30 -28.26 -1.41
C LEU A 23 -3.53 -26.95 -1.73
N CYS A 24 -2.32 -27.06 -2.29
CA CYS A 24 -1.54 -25.89 -2.71
C CYS A 24 -2.26 -25.03 -3.77
N VAL A 25 -3.09 -25.62 -4.60
CA VAL A 25 -3.89 -24.91 -5.61
C VAL A 25 -5.25 -24.52 -5.03
N ALA A 26 -5.94 -25.42 -4.32
CA ALA A 26 -7.30 -25.22 -3.86
C ALA A 26 -7.43 -24.11 -2.80
N ILE A 27 -6.47 -24.00 -1.87
CA ILE A 27 -6.53 -22.97 -0.81
C ILE A 27 -6.45 -21.55 -1.41
N PRO A 28 -5.42 -21.17 -2.23
CA PRO A 28 -5.37 -19.85 -2.80
C PRO A 28 -6.50 -19.59 -3.81
N ALA A 29 -6.91 -20.61 -4.59
CA ALA A 29 -8.02 -20.48 -5.53
C ALA A 29 -9.35 -20.24 -4.80
N GLY A 30 -9.64 -21.04 -3.78
CA GLY A 30 -10.84 -20.89 -2.95
C GLY A 30 -10.87 -19.53 -2.25
N PHE A 31 -9.74 -19.12 -1.67
CA PHE A 31 -9.61 -17.81 -1.03
C PHE A 31 -9.90 -16.66 -2.01
N LEU A 32 -9.30 -16.68 -3.20
CA LEU A 32 -9.54 -15.69 -4.24
C LEU A 32 -10.99 -15.70 -4.72
N THR A 33 -11.56 -16.88 -4.94
CA THR A 33 -12.93 -17.03 -5.46
C THR A 33 -13.95 -16.51 -4.46
N VAL A 34 -13.86 -16.92 -3.20
CA VAL A 34 -14.85 -16.57 -2.16
C VAL A 34 -14.73 -15.12 -1.71
N PHE A 35 -13.51 -14.61 -1.54
CA PHE A 35 -13.29 -13.30 -0.91
C PHE A 35 -12.95 -12.17 -1.88
N PHE A 36 -12.75 -12.47 -3.17
CA PHE A 36 -12.53 -11.46 -4.18
C PHE A 36 -13.47 -11.60 -5.37
N LEU A 37 -13.45 -12.73 -6.08
CA LEU A 37 -14.23 -12.88 -7.31
C LEU A 37 -15.74 -12.86 -7.03
N TYR A 38 -16.22 -13.52 -5.99
CA TYR A 38 -17.63 -13.51 -5.60
C TYR A 38 -18.10 -12.11 -5.16
N PRO A 39 -17.40 -11.37 -4.26
CA PRO A 39 -17.73 -9.98 -3.95
C PRO A 39 -17.72 -9.04 -5.16
N VAL A 40 -16.67 -9.07 -5.98
CA VAL A 40 -16.61 -8.23 -7.19
C VAL A 40 -17.68 -8.63 -8.21
N GLY A 41 -17.91 -9.94 -8.38
CA GLY A 41 -19.01 -10.47 -9.21
C GLY A 41 -20.38 -9.99 -8.73
N SER A 42 -20.60 -9.94 -7.42
CA SER A 42 -21.84 -9.42 -6.82
C SER A 42 -22.05 -7.94 -7.11
N ILE A 43 -20.98 -7.13 -7.08
CA ILE A 43 -21.06 -5.72 -7.52
C ILE A 43 -21.49 -5.64 -8.99
N LEU A 44 -20.87 -6.43 -9.87
CA LEU A 44 -21.17 -6.40 -11.30
C LEU A 44 -22.60 -6.89 -11.60
N VAL A 45 -23.01 -8.02 -11.01
CA VAL A 45 -24.35 -8.59 -11.20
C VAL A 45 -25.43 -7.62 -10.72
N ARG A 46 -25.27 -7.02 -9.53
CA ARG A 46 -26.23 -6.03 -9.01
C ARG A 46 -26.17 -4.71 -9.80
N GLY A 47 -25.00 -4.29 -10.26
CA GLY A 47 -24.83 -3.06 -11.03
C GLY A 47 -25.37 -3.11 -12.44
N ILE A 48 -25.38 -4.31 -13.07
CA ILE A 48 -25.89 -4.52 -14.45
C ILE A 48 -27.32 -5.11 -14.44
N GLY A 49 -27.73 -5.69 -13.32
CA GLY A 49 -29.05 -6.32 -13.15
C GLY A 49 -30.22 -5.33 -13.25
N VAL A 50 -31.42 -5.84 -12.94
CA VAL A 50 -32.69 -5.09 -13.09
C VAL A 50 -32.63 -3.75 -12.33
N GLY A 51 -32.83 -2.64 -13.05
CA GLY A 51 -32.75 -1.26 -12.55
C GLY A 51 -31.30 -0.74 -12.31
N GLY A 52 -30.28 -1.60 -12.39
CA GLY A 52 -28.86 -1.20 -12.24
C GLY A 52 -28.35 -0.51 -13.50
N LEU A 53 -28.63 -1.08 -14.66
CA LEU A 53 -28.22 -0.52 -15.95
C LEU A 53 -28.83 0.86 -16.21
N GLU A 54 -30.12 1.06 -15.89
CA GLU A 54 -30.77 2.37 -16.01
C GLU A 54 -30.08 3.42 -15.13
N ARG A 55 -29.69 3.05 -13.91
CA ARG A 55 -28.93 3.94 -13.03
C ARG A 55 -27.55 4.25 -13.58
N LEU A 56 -26.83 3.25 -14.09
CA LEU A 56 -25.51 3.46 -14.71
C LEU A 56 -25.61 4.40 -15.91
N VAL A 57 -26.58 4.18 -16.81
CA VAL A 57 -26.81 5.03 -17.99
C VAL A 57 -27.26 6.43 -17.59
N GLY A 58 -28.05 6.57 -16.53
CA GLY A 58 -28.50 7.85 -15.99
C GLY A 58 -27.44 8.65 -15.22
N LEU A 59 -26.33 8.04 -14.77
CA LEU A 59 -25.27 8.73 -14.01
C LEU A 59 -24.67 9.92 -14.76
N PRO A 60 -24.27 9.83 -16.05
CA PRO A 60 -23.63 10.93 -16.77
C PRO A 60 -24.52 12.18 -16.88
N GLY A 61 -25.84 12.03 -16.84
CA GLY A 61 -26.79 13.14 -16.84
C GLY A 61 -26.82 13.93 -15.54
N ARG A 62 -26.33 13.36 -14.42
CA ARG A 62 -26.32 14.01 -13.11
C ARG A 62 -25.10 14.90 -12.98
N GLY A 63 -25.30 16.20 -12.75
CA GLY A 63 -24.22 17.17 -12.59
C GLY A 63 -23.28 16.82 -11.42
N SER A 64 -23.84 16.30 -10.33
CA SER A 64 -23.06 15.83 -9.17
C SER A 64 -22.08 14.69 -9.52
N PHE A 65 -22.52 13.72 -10.32
CA PHE A 65 -21.66 12.62 -10.78
C PHE A 65 -20.50 13.12 -11.64
N ARG A 66 -20.78 13.98 -12.63
CA ARG A 66 -19.72 14.57 -13.47
C ARG A 66 -18.70 15.34 -12.64
N GLY A 67 -19.16 16.07 -11.63
CA GLY A 67 -18.28 16.77 -10.69
C GLY A 67 -17.37 15.83 -9.90
N VAL A 68 -17.90 14.71 -9.40
CA VAL A 68 -17.15 13.69 -8.67
C VAL A 68 -16.11 13.01 -9.55
N VAL A 69 -16.48 12.59 -10.78
CA VAL A 69 -15.55 11.97 -11.73
C VAL A 69 -14.46 12.96 -12.14
N TRP A 70 -14.84 14.19 -12.48
CA TRP A 70 -13.88 15.23 -12.83
C TRP A 70 -12.90 15.51 -11.69
N PHE A 71 -13.42 15.68 -10.46
CA PHE A 71 -12.57 15.91 -9.30
C PHE A 71 -11.63 14.73 -9.03
N THR A 72 -12.12 13.49 -9.16
CA THR A 72 -11.30 12.27 -8.99
C THR A 72 -10.13 12.25 -9.97
N LEU A 73 -10.37 12.53 -11.26
CA LEU A 73 -9.33 12.56 -12.30
C LEU A 73 -8.36 13.72 -12.09
N TRP A 74 -8.89 14.93 -11.98
CA TRP A 74 -8.10 16.15 -11.92
C TRP A 74 -7.16 16.17 -10.71
N GLN A 75 -7.68 15.86 -9.51
CA GLN A 75 -6.85 15.83 -8.32
C GLN A 75 -5.76 14.75 -8.39
N ALA A 76 -6.06 13.58 -8.99
CA ALA A 76 -5.06 12.53 -9.18
C ALA A 76 -3.94 12.96 -10.13
N VAL A 77 -4.27 13.62 -11.24
CA VAL A 77 -3.28 14.20 -12.17
C VAL A 77 -2.43 15.27 -11.47
N ALA A 78 -3.09 16.23 -10.80
CA ALA A 78 -2.39 17.31 -10.10
C ALA A 78 -1.47 16.78 -9.00
N SER A 79 -1.95 15.83 -8.20
CA SER A 79 -1.14 15.17 -7.15
C SER A 79 0.07 14.44 -7.73
N THR A 80 -0.11 13.76 -8.87
CA THR A 80 0.97 13.04 -9.55
C THR A 80 2.04 13.98 -10.06
N VAL A 81 1.64 15.05 -10.75
CA VAL A 81 2.57 16.07 -11.26
C VAL A 81 3.34 16.71 -10.11
N LEU A 82 2.65 17.12 -9.05
CA LEU A 82 3.28 17.74 -7.89
C LEU A 82 4.23 16.78 -7.17
N ALA A 83 3.84 15.51 -6.98
CA ALA A 83 4.70 14.51 -6.35
C ALA A 83 5.99 14.27 -7.16
N VAL A 84 5.90 14.20 -8.50
CA VAL A 84 7.07 14.06 -9.37
C VAL A 84 7.96 15.31 -9.29
N LEU A 85 7.38 16.50 -9.36
CA LEU A 85 8.14 17.76 -9.30
C LEU A 85 8.87 17.94 -7.96
N VAL A 86 8.17 17.70 -6.84
CA VAL A 86 8.73 17.83 -5.47
C VAL A 86 9.79 16.76 -5.20
N ALA A 87 9.60 15.55 -5.70
CA ALA A 87 10.57 14.47 -5.54
C ALA A 87 11.81 14.63 -6.44
N TRP A 88 11.72 15.39 -7.54
CA TRP A 88 12.77 15.47 -8.55
C TRP A 88 14.14 15.87 -8.00
N PRO A 89 14.28 16.96 -7.20
CA PRO A 89 15.56 17.34 -6.61
C PRO A 89 16.16 16.23 -5.73
N GLY A 90 15.31 15.56 -4.94
CA GLY A 90 15.72 14.43 -4.09
C GLY A 90 16.18 13.22 -4.90
N ALA A 91 15.45 12.86 -5.97
CA ALA A 91 15.84 11.78 -6.88
C ALA A 91 17.18 12.06 -7.56
N HIS A 92 17.40 13.31 -8.03
CA HIS A 92 18.68 13.73 -8.59
C HIS A 92 19.82 13.63 -7.56
N LEU A 93 19.61 14.12 -6.34
CA LEU A 93 20.61 14.06 -5.28
C LEU A 93 21.00 12.61 -4.95
N LEU A 94 20.01 11.72 -4.77
CA LEU A 94 20.23 10.31 -4.44
C LEU A 94 20.92 9.53 -5.58
N ALA A 95 20.64 9.91 -6.83
CA ALA A 95 21.16 9.23 -8.02
C ALA A 95 22.57 9.66 -8.42
N ARG A 96 22.91 10.94 -8.23
CA ARG A 96 24.10 11.57 -8.83
C ARG A 96 25.14 12.05 -7.82
N ARG A 97 24.86 11.99 -6.52
CA ARG A 97 25.73 12.54 -5.47
C ARG A 97 25.87 11.59 -4.29
N ARG A 98 27.07 11.56 -3.68
CA ARG A 98 27.33 10.88 -2.40
C ARG A 98 27.35 11.89 -1.26
N PHE A 99 26.70 11.55 -0.14
CA PHE A 99 26.76 12.33 1.10
C PHE A 99 26.55 11.41 2.32
N ARG A 100 27.00 11.89 3.49
CA ARG A 100 26.75 11.21 4.76
C ARG A 100 25.25 11.27 5.09
N GLY A 101 24.66 10.13 5.49
CA GLY A 101 23.21 10.05 5.78
C GLY A 101 22.32 9.69 4.59
N GLN A 102 22.87 9.39 3.40
CA GLN A 102 22.09 8.98 2.22
C GLN A 102 21.17 7.78 2.50
N ALA A 103 21.66 6.79 3.27
CA ALA A 103 20.87 5.62 3.67
C ALA A 103 19.73 6.00 4.63
N VAL A 104 19.97 6.96 5.53
CA VAL A 104 18.94 7.47 6.44
C VAL A 104 17.85 8.22 5.67
N LEU A 105 18.24 9.06 4.69
CA LEU A 105 17.27 9.76 3.85
C LEU A 105 16.40 8.78 3.04
N ARG A 106 17.00 7.72 2.48
CA ARG A 106 16.26 6.67 1.76
C ARG A 106 15.26 5.95 2.69
N ALA A 107 15.67 5.62 3.90
CA ALA A 107 14.81 4.98 4.89
C ALA A 107 13.70 5.94 5.37
N ALA A 108 14.06 7.18 5.72
CA ALA A 108 13.11 8.20 6.15
C ALA A 108 12.05 8.50 5.07
N ALA A 109 12.47 8.56 3.80
CA ALA A 109 11.53 8.75 2.69
C ALA A 109 10.54 7.59 2.52
N THR A 110 10.86 6.37 2.99
CA THR A 110 9.96 5.22 2.90
C THR A 110 8.84 5.25 3.95
N VAL A 111 9.09 5.86 5.11
CA VAL A 111 8.15 5.92 6.24
C VAL A 111 6.78 6.49 5.83
N PRO A 112 6.66 7.66 5.18
CA PRO A 112 5.37 8.23 4.79
C PRO A 112 4.50 7.31 3.95
N PHE A 113 5.11 6.53 3.09
CA PHE A 113 4.39 5.60 2.18
C PHE A 113 3.66 4.47 2.93
N VAL A 114 4.14 4.11 4.11
CA VAL A 114 3.57 2.99 4.89
C VAL A 114 2.62 3.47 5.98
N LEU A 115 2.60 4.78 6.25
CA LEU A 115 1.72 5.33 7.28
C LEU A 115 0.25 5.13 6.91
N PRO A 116 -0.62 4.80 7.89
CA PRO A 116 -2.06 4.78 7.68
C PRO A 116 -2.57 6.13 7.14
N THR A 117 -3.45 6.09 6.15
CA THR A 117 -3.98 7.31 5.52
C THR A 117 -4.70 8.23 6.50
N VAL A 118 -5.33 7.65 7.52
CA VAL A 118 -6.00 8.39 8.61
C VAL A 118 -4.99 9.12 9.49
N VAL A 119 -3.84 8.49 9.78
CA VAL A 119 -2.73 9.12 10.55
C VAL A 119 -2.19 10.34 9.81
N VAL A 120 -1.99 10.22 8.50
CA VAL A 120 -1.52 11.37 7.70
C VAL A 120 -2.58 12.46 7.63
N GLY A 121 -3.86 12.10 7.49
CA GLY A 121 -4.95 13.06 7.61
C GLY A 121 -4.89 13.85 8.92
N GLY A 122 -4.71 13.15 10.05
CA GLY A 122 -4.52 13.74 11.38
C GLY A 122 -3.27 14.63 11.47
N ALA A 123 -2.14 14.19 10.92
CA ALA A 123 -0.89 14.96 10.91
C ALA A 123 -1.05 16.30 10.16
N PHE A 124 -1.72 16.30 9.00
CA PHE A 124 -1.98 17.53 8.25
C PHE A 124 -3.01 18.43 8.95
N MET A 125 -4.02 17.87 9.62
CA MET A 125 -4.94 18.66 10.46
C MET A 125 -4.16 19.36 11.60
N ALA A 126 -3.31 18.62 12.29
CA ALA A 126 -2.46 19.18 13.36
C ALA A 126 -1.52 20.26 12.83
N LEU A 127 -0.91 20.03 11.64
CA LEU A 127 -0.05 21.00 10.97
C LEU A 127 -0.78 22.31 10.67
N PHE A 128 -1.97 22.23 10.10
CA PHE A 128 -2.75 23.43 9.77
C PHE A 128 -3.22 24.18 11.02
N GLU A 129 -3.60 23.48 12.08
CA GLU A 129 -3.92 24.10 13.37
C GLU A 129 -2.70 24.79 13.99
N ARG A 130 -1.51 24.15 13.94
CA ARG A 130 -0.27 24.68 14.53
C ARG A 130 0.14 26.03 13.91
N PHE A 131 -0.09 26.19 12.60
CA PHE A 131 0.29 27.39 11.85
C PHE A 131 -0.87 28.36 11.61
N GLY A 132 -2.03 28.17 12.29
CA GLY A 132 -3.19 29.04 12.12
C GLY A 132 -3.86 28.98 10.74
N LEU A 133 -3.63 27.87 10.02
CA LEU A 133 -4.18 27.64 8.67
C LEU A 133 -5.50 26.83 8.71
N SER A 134 -6.08 26.66 9.89
CA SER A 134 -7.36 25.95 10.07
C SER A 134 -8.55 26.84 9.79
N ASP A 135 -8.43 28.12 10.09
CA ASP A 135 -9.48 29.13 10.02
C ASP A 135 -8.95 30.42 9.37
N GLY A 136 -9.85 31.34 8.99
CA GLY A 136 -9.46 32.63 8.41
C GLY A 136 -9.27 32.60 6.89
N PRO A 137 -8.70 33.68 6.31
CA PRO A 137 -8.59 33.87 4.85
C PRO A 137 -7.63 32.91 4.17
N PHE A 138 -6.62 32.42 4.88
CA PHE A 138 -5.63 31.44 4.38
C PHE A 138 -5.93 30.01 4.80
N ARG A 139 -7.19 29.71 5.09
CA ARG A 139 -7.61 28.38 5.52
C ARG A 139 -7.23 27.31 4.49
N LEU A 140 -6.45 26.31 4.93
CA LEU A 140 -6.12 25.11 4.15
C LEU A 140 -6.99 23.90 4.51
N THR A 141 -7.59 23.85 5.70
CA THR A 141 -8.50 22.76 6.08
C THR A 141 -9.69 22.67 5.13
N ARG A 142 -10.04 21.44 4.74
CA ARG A 142 -11.14 21.12 3.80
C ARG A 142 -10.95 21.75 2.42
N THR A 143 -9.69 21.89 1.98
CA THR A 143 -9.36 22.42 0.67
C THR A 143 -8.68 21.38 -0.21
N VAL A 144 -8.63 21.65 -1.51
CA VAL A 144 -7.86 20.84 -2.46
C VAL A 144 -6.38 20.90 -2.14
N GLY A 145 -5.87 22.05 -1.70
CA GLY A 145 -4.46 22.21 -1.32
C GLY A 145 -4.03 21.23 -0.22
N ALA A 146 -4.90 20.99 0.78
CA ALA A 146 -4.64 19.99 1.83
C ALA A 146 -4.53 18.56 1.26
N ILE A 147 -5.43 18.20 0.35
CA ILE A 147 -5.43 16.89 -0.31
C ILE A 147 -4.13 16.72 -1.11
N LEU A 148 -3.79 17.71 -1.94
CA LEU A 148 -2.59 17.67 -2.77
C LEU A 148 -1.31 17.58 -1.93
N ALA A 149 -1.21 18.35 -0.85
CA ALA A 149 -0.06 18.31 0.07
C ALA A 149 0.10 16.93 0.72
N ALA A 150 -0.99 16.33 1.21
CA ALA A 150 -0.96 14.99 1.78
C ALA A 150 -0.62 13.91 0.73
N HIS A 151 -1.12 14.03 -0.51
CA HIS A 151 -0.77 13.13 -1.60
C HIS A 151 0.71 13.25 -1.99
N VAL A 152 1.27 14.45 -2.03
CA VAL A 152 2.71 14.67 -2.24
C VAL A 152 3.52 13.99 -1.14
N PHE A 153 3.16 14.21 0.13
CA PHE A 153 3.80 13.58 1.27
C PHE A 153 3.88 12.05 1.14
N PHE A 154 2.77 11.38 0.78
CA PHE A 154 2.74 9.93 0.57
C PHE A 154 3.59 9.47 -0.61
N ASN A 155 3.50 10.18 -1.74
CA ASN A 155 3.93 9.65 -3.02
C ASN A 155 5.36 10.06 -3.41
N VAL A 156 5.96 11.04 -2.74
CA VAL A 156 7.37 11.43 -2.94
C VAL A 156 8.30 10.21 -2.80
N ALA A 157 8.03 9.32 -1.85
CA ALA A 157 8.78 8.09 -1.63
C ALA A 157 8.84 7.18 -2.87
N ILE A 158 7.70 7.01 -3.55
CA ILE A 158 7.60 6.16 -4.75
C ILE A 158 8.49 6.72 -5.87
N VAL A 159 8.41 8.04 -6.09
CA VAL A 159 9.20 8.71 -7.12
C VAL A 159 10.70 8.65 -6.78
N LEU A 160 11.08 8.94 -5.54
CA LEU A 160 12.47 8.85 -5.08
C LEU A 160 13.07 7.46 -5.30
N ARG A 161 12.32 6.41 -4.96
CA ARG A 161 12.78 5.03 -5.15
C ARG A 161 12.83 4.62 -6.62
N THR A 162 11.75 4.84 -7.36
CA THR A 162 11.64 4.34 -8.74
C THR A 162 12.55 5.13 -9.67
N VAL A 163 12.42 6.46 -9.69
CA VAL A 163 13.21 7.33 -10.57
C VAL A 163 14.65 7.42 -10.08
N GLY A 164 14.87 7.58 -8.76
CA GLY A 164 16.21 7.71 -8.19
C GLY A 164 17.06 6.47 -8.42
N THR A 165 16.53 5.28 -8.18
CA THR A 165 17.28 4.02 -8.40
C THR A 165 17.56 3.78 -9.88
N PHE A 166 16.59 4.04 -10.76
CA PHE A 166 16.82 3.93 -12.20
C PHE A 166 17.88 4.93 -12.68
N TRP A 167 17.81 6.18 -12.23
CA TRP A 167 18.75 7.23 -12.57
C TRP A 167 20.17 6.93 -12.06
N GLU A 168 20.30 6.33 -10.86
CA GLU A 168 21.58 5.89 -10.29
C GLU A 168 22.28 4.87 -11.21
N GLY A 169 21.52 3.94 -11.81
CA GLY A 169 22.02 2.93 -12.73
C GLY A 169 22.28 3.41 -14.16
N LEU A 170 21.85 4.62 -14.51
CA LEU A 170 21.92 5.15 -15.88
C LEU A 170 23.36 5.51 -16.27
N ASP A 171 23.84 5.02 -17.43
CA ASP A 171 25.16 5.38 -17.97
C ASP A 171 25.24 6.86 -18.31
N THR A 172 26.27 7.56 -17.79
CA THR A 172 26.50 9.00 -18.00
C THR A 172 27.36 9.31 -19.21
N ARG A 173 28.01 8.30 -19.82
CA ARG A 173 28.88 8.53 -20.98
C ARG A 173 28.19 9.28 -22.12
N PRO A 174 26.93 8.99 -22.50
CA PRO A 174 26.25 9.75 -23.53
C PRO A 174 26.03 11.23 -23.13
N GLU A 175 25.78 11.52 -21.84
CA GLU A 175 25.66 12.90 -21.34
C GLU A 175 27.01 13.63 -21.39
N GLU A 176 28.09 12.95 -20.99
CA GLU A 176 29.46 13.47 -21.07
C GLU A 176 29.90 13.71 -22.50
N GLN A 177 29.61 12.81 -23.45
CA GLN A 177 29.87 12.98 -24.87
C GLN A 177 29.12 14.19 -25.45
N ALA A 178 27.84 14.37 -25.13
CA ALA A 178 27.07 15.52 -25.54
C ALA A 178 27.73 16.84 -25.07
N ARG A 179 28.26 16.86 -23.85
CA ARG A 179 28.98 18.03 -23.30
C ARG A 179 30.31 18.27 -23.98
N VAL A 180 31.04 17.23 -24.36
CA VAL A 180 32.27 17.35 -25.16
C VAL A 180 31.97 17.95 -26.54
N LEU A 181 30.80 17.61 -27.11
CA LEU A 181 30.30 18.16 -28.38
C LEU A 181 29.71 19.58 -28.24
N GLY A 182 29.86 20.25 -27.09
CA GLY A 182 29.44 21.63 -26.85
C GLY A 182 28.06 21.84 -26.27
N ALA A 183 27.34 20.77 -25.91
CA ALA A 183 26.06 20.92 -25.26
C ALA A 183 26.19 21.48 -23.84
N THR A 184 25.35 22.44 -23.49
CA THR A 184 25.25 22.94 -22.12
C THR A 184 24.73 21.83 -21.18
N PRO A 185 24.97 21.92 -19.86
CA PRO A 185 24.44 20.92 -18.90
C PRO A 185 22.93 20.72 -19.02
N TRP A 186 22.17 21.77 -19.29
CA TRP A 186 20.72 21.71 -19.48
C TRP A 186 20.32 21.00 -20.78
N GLN A 187 21.05 21.27 -21.86
CA GLN A 187 20.84 20.62 -23.17
C GLN A 187 21.17 19.12 -23.09
N ALA A 188 22.30 18.75 -22.48
CA ALA A 188 22.68 17.37 -22.26
C ALA A 188 21.62 16.63 -21.38
N PHE A 189 21.14 17.27 -20.33
CA PHE A 189 20.05 16.73 -19.50
C PHE A 189 18.76 16.56 -20.33
N ARG A 190 18.28 17.60 -20.99
CA ARG A 190 17.00 17.61 -21.70
C ARG A 190 16.96 16.64 -22.88
N TRP A 191 18.04 16.53 -23.64
CA TRP A 191 18.07 15.77 -24.90
C TRP A 191 18.63 14.37 -24.73
N VAL A 192 19.46 14.10 -23.72
CA VAL A 192 20.07 12.79 -23.51
C VAL A 192 19.52 12.11 -22.26
N THR A 193 19.60 12.74 -21.09
CA THR A 193 19.26 12.11 -19.82
C THR A 193 17.75 11.97 -19.63
N LEU A 194 16.97 13.04 -19.86
CA LEU A 194 15.52 13.06 -19.63
C LEU A 194 14.75 12.05 -20.50
N PRO A 195 15.02 11.90 -21.81
CA PRO A 195 14.36 10.88 -22.63
C PRO A 195 14.62 9.44 -22.13
N ARG A 196 15.83 9.17 -21.63
CA ARG A 196 16.22 7.88 -21.06
C ARG A 196 15.59 7.64 -19.67
N LEU A 197 15.35 8.70 -18.89
CA LEU A 197 14.63 8.62 -17.61
C LEU A 197 13.12 8.50 -17.76
N TRP A 198 12.57 8.91 -18.91
CA TRP A 198 11.12 8.98 -19.11
C TRP A 198 10.37 7.67 -18.82
N PRO A 199 10.89 6.47 -19.15
CA PRO A 199 10.25 5.21 -18.79
C PRO A 199 10.08 5.04 -17.27
N ALA A 200 11.10 5.40 -16.48
CA ALA A 200 11.04 5.32 -15.02
C ALA A 200 10.10 6.37 -14.42
N VAL A 201 10.11 7.59 -14.98
CA VAL A 201 9.18 8.65 -14.58
C VAL A 201 7.75 8.26 -14.89
N ALA A 202 7.48 7.72 -16.08
CA ALA A 202 6.14 7.26 -16.45
C ALA A 202 5.65 6.09 -15.59
N ALA A 203 6.55 5.16 -15.23
CA ALA A 203 6.24 4.06 -14.32
C ALA A 203 5.90 4.58 -12.91
N ALA A 204 6.72 5.48 -12.35
CA ALA A 204 6.45 6.10 -11.06
C ALA A 204 5.14 6.90 -11.09
N ALA A 205 4.95 7.74 -12.12
CA ALA A 205 3.74 8.55 -12.30
C ALA A 205 2.47 7.69 -12.40
N SER A 206 2.53 6.54 -13.10
CA SER A 206 1.39 5.63 -13.21
C SER A 206 0.99 5.03 -11.84
N ILE A 207 1.97 4.68 -11.01
CA ILE A 207 1.73 4.16 -9.67
C ILE A 207 1.15 5.26 -8.77
N VAL A 208 1.76 6.44 -8.78
CA VAL A 208 1.29 7.60 -7.99
C VAL A 208 -0.13 8.00 -8.40
N PHE A 209 -0.40 8.05 -9.70
CA PHE A 209 -1.72 8.36 -10.23
C PHE A 209 -2.78 7.37 -9.73
N LEU A 210 -2.48 6.06 -9.78
CA LEU A 210 -3.38 5.03 -9.29
C LEU A 210 -3.68 5.21 -7.80
N PHE A 211 -2.66 5.44 -6.96
CA PHE A 211 -2.85 5.68 -5.53
C PHE A 211 -3.63 6.96 -5.21
N CYS A 212 -3.42 8.03 -5.99
CA CYS A 212 -4.18 9.27 -5.83
C CYS A 212 -5.62 9.14 -6.33
N PHE A 213 -5.84 8.35 -7.40
CA PHE A 213 -7.17 8.08 -7.95
C PHE A 213 -8.02 7.25 -7.01
N THR A 214 -7.43 6.23 -6.36
CA THR A 214 -8.09 5.36 -5.38
C THR A 214 -7.91 5.85 -3.94
N SER A 215 -7.55 7.12 -3.73
CA SER A 215 -7.36 7.68 -2.41
C SER A 215 -8.70 7.86 -1.70
N PHE A 216 -8.83 7.24 -0.53
CA PHE A 216 -10.04 7.28 0.30
C PHE A 216 -9.83 8.06 1.60
N GLY A 217 -8.99 7.56 2.51
CA GLY A 217 -8.86 8.11 3.86
C GLY A 217 -8.38 9.56 3.90
N VAL A 218 -7.42 9.94 3.05
CA VAL A 218 -6.93 11.33 2.94
C VAL A 218 -8.06 12.27 2.53
N ILE A 219 -8.83 11.89 1.50
CA ILE A 219 -9.88 12.74 0.95
C ILE A 219 -11.07 12.81 1.91
N LEU A 220 -11.40 11.70 2.56
CA LEU A 220 -12.49 11.67 3.54
C LEU A 220 -12.21 12.61 4.73
N ILE A 221 -10.95 12.71 5.17
CA ILE A 221 -10.55 13.54 6.33
C ILE A 221 -10.28 14.98 5.91
N LEU A 222 -9.48 15.21 4.85
CA LEU A 222 -9.02 16.55 4.47
C LEU A 222 -9.93 17.25 3.46
N GLY A 223 -10.74 16.51 2.69
CA GLY A 223 -11.61 17.05 1.66
C GLY A 223 -12.91 17.65 2.18
N GLY A 224 -13.34 17.23 3.37
CA GLY A 224 -14.59 17.67 3.97
C GLY A 224 -15.84 17.25 3.17
N PRO A 225 -17.01 17.88 3.40
CA PRO A 225 -18.28 17.45 2.79
C PRO A 225 -18.37 17.78 1.29
N THR A 226 -17.66 18.81 0.83
CA THR A 226 -17.81 19.36 -0.54
C THR A 226 -16.83 18.76 -1.55
N ARG A 227 -15.80 18.05 -1.11
CA ARG A 227 -14.78 17.46 -1.97
C ARG A 227 -14.90 15.94 -1.89
N ALA A 228 -15.45 15.35 -2.91
CA ALA A 228 -15.70 13.92 -2.97
C ALA A 228 -15.10 13.30 -4.23
N THR A 229 -14.48 12.13 -4.08
CA THR A 229 -14.07 11.24 -5.16
C THR A 229 -15.04 10.08 -5.27
N LEU A 230 -14.88 9.25 -6.31
CA LEU A 230 -15.67 8.03 -6.47
C LEU A 230 -15.61 7.16 -5.22
N GLU A 231 -14.43 6.98 -4.63
CA GLU A 231 -14.22 6.20 -3.40
C GLU A 231 -15.04 6.73 -2.21
N THR A 232 -14.96 8.03 -1.98
CA THR A 232 -15.68 8.64 -0.84
C THR A 232 -17.18 8.67 -1.07
N GLU A 233 -17.66 8.80 -2.32
CA GLU A 233 -19.09 8.73 -2.62
C GLU A 233 -19.65 7.30 -2.51
N ILE A 234 -18.88 6.27 -2.92
CA ILE A 234 -19.26 4.86 -2.68
C ILE A 234 -19.50 4.65 -1.18
N TRP A 235 -18.56 5.11 -0.35
CA TRP A 235 -18.68 5.00 1.10
C TRP A 235 -19.87 5.78 1.66
N ARG A 236 -20.06 7.04 1.21
CA ARG A 236 -21.16 7.88 1.67
C ARG A 236 -22.52 7.27 1.32
N HIS A 237 -22.68 6.75 0.11
CA HIS A 237 -23.91 6.08 -0.30
C HIS A 237 -24.14 4.79 0.48
N ALA A 238 -23.12 3.93 0.62
CA ALA A 238 -23.26 2.63 1.26
C ALA A 238 -23.43 2.72 2.78
N VAL A 239 -22.56 3.50 3.45
CA VAL A 239 -22.45 3.50 4.93
C VAL A 239 -23.29 4.60 5.56
N PHE A 240 -23.35 5.79 4.96
CA PHE A 240 -24.00 6.94 5.57
C PHE A 240 -25.46 7.11 5.13
N ARG A 241 -25.77 6.86 3.84
CA ARG A 241 -27.12 6.99 3.29
C ARG A 241 -27.89 5.68 3.21
N GLY A 242 -27.24 4.52 3.33
CA GLY A 242 -27.86 3.21 3.15
C GLY A 242 -28.28 2.90 1.70
N ASP A 243 -27.87 3.74 0.72
CA ASP A 243 -28.22 3.60 -0.69
C ASP A 243 -27.19 2.69 -1.40
N LEU A 244 -27.35 1.38 -1.17
CA LEU A 244 -26.46 0.36 -1.76
C LEU A 244 -26.52 0.33 -3.30
N ALA A 245 -27.65 0.76 -3.88
CA ALA A 245 -27.82 0.72 -5.32
C ALA A 245 -27.00 1.81 -6.03
N SER A 246 -27.00 3.05 -5.49
CA SER A 246 -26.12 4.10 -6.02
C SER A 246 -24.64 3.80 -5.73
N ALA A 247 -24.32 3.26 -4.53
CA ALA A 247 -22.96 2.81 -4.22
C ALA A 247 -22.48 1.74 -5.21
N THR A 248 -23.33 0.78 -5.57
CA THR A 248 -23.01 -0.26 -6.54
C THR A 248 -22.72 0.31 -7.94
N ALA A 249 -23.55 1.24 -8.41
CA ALA A 249 -23.34 1.88 -9.71
C ALA A 249 -22.00 2.64 -9.76
N LEU A 250 -21.67 3.39 -8.70
CA LEU A 250 -20.39 4.09 -8.59
C LEU A 250 -19.21 3.11 -8.51
N ALA A 251 -19.37 1.99 -7.79
CA ALA A 251 -18.33 0.96 -7.67
C ALA A 251 -18.04 0.26 -9.01
N VAL A 252 -19.05 0.03 -9.86
CA VAL A 252 -18.85 -0.47 -11.23
C VAL A 252 -18.04 0.52 -12.05
N VAL A 253 -18.39 1.82 -12.02
CA VAL A 253 -17.61 2.86 -12.72
C VAL A 253 -16.17 2.90 -12.23
N GLN A 254 -15.97 2.86 -10.91
CA GLN A 254 -14.65 2.83 -10.29
C GLN A 254 -13.83 1.61 -10.76
N LEU A 255 -14.43 0.42 -10.74
CA LEU A 255 -13.77 -0.82 -11.14
C LEU A 255 -13.33 -0.78 -12.61
N VAL A 256 -14.21 -0.31 -13.51
CA VAL A 256 -13.90 -0.15 -14.93
C VAL A 256 -12.79 0.86 -15.15
N ALA A 257 -12.85 2.00 -14.45
CA ALA A 257 -11.82 3.05 -14.55
C ALA A 257 -10.44 2.55 -14.09
N VAL A 258 -10.37 1.87 -12.93
CA VAL A 258 -9.12 1.30 -12.40
C VAL A 258 -8.57 0.22 -13.33
N LEU A 259 -9.42 -0.68 -13.84
CA LEU A 259 -8.99 -1.71 -14.79
C LEU A 259 -8.41 -1.09 -16.07
N ALA A 260 -9.08 -0.09 -16.64
CA ALA A 260 -8.60 0.63 -17.82
C ALA A 260 -7.23 1.28 -17.55
N MET A 261 -7.05 1.92 -16.38
CA MET A 261 -5.78 2.53 -15.99
C MET A 261 -4.66 1.50 -15.87
N VAL A 262 -4.91 0.36 -15.23
CA VAL A 262 -3.92 -0.72 -15.09
C VAL A 262 -3.52 -1.28 -16.47
N VAL A 263 -4.49 -1.48 -17.37
CA VAL A 263 -4.21 -1.94 -18.75
C VAL A 263 -3.35 -0.92 -19.50
N VAL A 264 -3.69 0.37 -19.44
CA VAL A 264 -2.94 1.44 -20.09
C VAL A 264 -1.52 1.55 -19.51
N ALA A 265 -1.39 1.54 -18.19
CA ALA A 265 -0.09 1.59 -17.51
C ALA A 265 0.82 0.42 -17.92
N ASN A 266 0.30 -0.81 -17.94
CA ASN A 266 1.02 -2.00 -18.36
C ASN A 266 1.41 -1.94 -19.86
N ALA A 267 0.52 -1.45 -20.73
CA ALA A 267 0.82 -1.30 -22.16
C ALA A 267 1.92 -0.27 -22.40
N MET A 268 1.92 0.84 -21.66
CA MET A 268 2.97 1.86 -21.74
C MET A 268 4.33 1.33 -21.25
N GLN A 269 4.34 0.56 -20.16
CA GLN A 269 5.58 -0.01 -19.61
C GLN A 269 6.20 -1.05 -20.55
N ARG A 270 5.40 -1.95 -21.15
CA ARG A 270 5.87 -2.97 -22.09
C ARG A 270 6.53 -2.39 -23.33
N ARG A 271 6.01 -1.28 -23.87
CA ARG A 271 6.54 -0.61 -25.08
C ARG A 271 7.90 0.06 -24.85
N ARG A 272 8.32 0.27 -23.60
CA ARG A 272 9.47 1.09 -23.21
C ARG A 272 10.51 0.38 -22.35
N ALA A 273 10.40 -0.96 -22.20
CA ALA A 273 11.41 -1.75 -21.50
C ALA A 273 12.70 -1.82 -22.33
N VAL A 274 13.54 -0.80 -22.21
CA VAL A 274 14.93 -0.84 -22.71
C VAL A 274 15.77 -1.43 -21.58
N GLY A 275 16.38 -2.57 -21.83
CA GLY A 275 17.29 -3.22 -20.90
C GLY A 275 18.60 -2.46 -20.79
N GLU A 276 18.66 -1.43 -19.96
CA GLU A 276 19.94 -0.79 -19.60
C GLU A 276 20.61 -1.63 -18.52
N VAL A 277 21.88 -1.99 -18.77
CA VAL A 277 22.72 -2.69 -17.79
C VAL A 277 23.19 -1.64 -16.76
N PRO A 278 22.94 -1.83 -15.46
CA PRO A 278 23.37 -0.90 -14.44
C PRO A 278 24.89 -0.77 -14.40
N VAL A 279 25.41 0.46 -14.51
CA VAL A 279 26.86 0.73 -14.42
C VAL A 279 27.18 1.22 -13.01
N ARG A 280 27.99 0.44 -12.26
CA ARG A 280 28.52 0.88 -10.95
C ARG A 280 29.54 1.99 -11.14
N ARG A 281 29.37 3.13 -10.47
CA ARG A 281 30.24 4.29 -10.52
C ARG A 281 30.59 4.87 -9.16
N VAL A 282 31.71 5.57 -9.11
CA VAL A 282 32.07 6.44 -7.98
C VAL A 282 31.37 7.78 -8.19
N LEU A 283 30.38 8.08 -7.34
CA LEU A 283 29.62 9.31 -7.41
C LEU A 283 30.41 10.48 -6.75
N PRO A 284 30.37 11.69 -7.32
CA PRO A 284 30.97 12.88 -6.72
C PRO A 284 30.25 13.27 -5.43
N ARG A 285 30.96 13.92 -4.50
CA ARG A 285 30.36 14.44 -3.27
C ARG A 285 29.36 15.57 -3.57
N ALA A 286 28.29 15.63 -2.81
CA ALA A 286 27.33 16.72 -2.90
C ALA A 286 27.96 18.04 -2.45
N SER A 287 27.66 19.15 -3.14
CA SER A 287 28.01 20.50 -2.67
C SER A 287 27.14 20.91 -1.48
N GLY A 288 27.70 21.70 -0.53
CA GLY A 288 27.01 22.09 0.68
C GLY A 288 25.64 22.76 0.44
N ARG A 289 25.54 23.70 -0.50
CA ARG A 289 24.29 24.44 -0.81
C ARG A 289 23.21 23.55 -1.42
N LEU A 290 23.56 22.72 -2.41
CA LEU A 290 22.62 21.78 -3.03
C LEU A 290 22.11 20.72 -2.03
N LEU A 291 23.02 20.22 -1.18
CA LEU A 291 22.67 19.27 -0.14
C LEU A 291 21.74 19.91 0.88
N ALA A 292 22.08 21.08 1.39
CA ALA A 292 21.28 21.78 2.40
C ALA A 292 19.88 22.14 1.87
N GLY A 293 19.76 22.67 0.64
CA GLY A 293 18.47 22.99 0.05
C GLY A 293 17.58 21.75 -0.16
N ASN A 294 18.18 20.64 -0.60
CA ASN A 294 17.45 19.38 -0.79
C ASN A 294 17.01 18.74 0.53
N LEU A 295 17.91 18.69 1.51
CA LEU A 295 17.58 18.16 2.85
C LEU A 295 16.54 19.06 3.53
N GLY A 296 16.62 20.38 3.38
CA GLY A 296 15.60 21.32 3.85
C GLY A 296 14.24 21.08 3.22
N LEU A 297 14.18 20.91 1.90
CA LEU A 297 12.93 20.56 1.20
C LEU A 297 12.33 19.23 1.73
N MET A 298 13.16 18.19 1.85
CA MET A 298 12.71 16.89 2.33
C MET A 298 12.29 16.95 3.83
N ALA A 299 13.02 17.72 4.65
CA ALA A 299 12.64 17.93 6.05
C ALA A 299 11.29 18.66 6.18
N VAL A 300 11.02 19.65 5.34
CA VAL A 300 9.73 20.33 5.33
C VAL A 300 8.62 19.40 4.81
N VAL A 301 8.83 18.75 3.68
CA VAL A 301 7.77 17.94 3.05
C VAL A 301 7.46 16.69 3.86
N LEU A 302 8.48 15.98 4.36
CA LEU A 302 8.32 14.69 5.04
C LEU A 302 8.40 14.81 6.57
N GLY A 303 9.27 15.68 7.07
CA GLY A 303 9.55 15.80 8.51
C GLY A 303 8.56 16.67 9.25
N LEU A 304 8.17 17.81 8.68
CA LEU A 304 7.35 18.78 9.39
C LEU A 304 5.96 18.24 9.80
N PRO A 305 5.19 17.55 8.95
CA PRO A 305 3.89 16.98 9.37
C PRO A 305 4.06 15.96 10.50
N ILE A 306 5.11 15.14 10.45
CA ILE A 306 5.41 14.14 11.48
C ILE A 306 5.84 14.83 12.79
N ALA A 307 6.70 15.82 12.72
CA ALA A 307 7.18 16.55 13.90
C ALA A 307 6.03 17.25 14.64
N VAL A 308 5.14 17.91 13.89
CA VAL A 308 3.95 18.55 14.49
C VAL A 308 2.98 17.52 15.07
N LEU A 309 2.79 16.38 14.41
CA LEU A 309 1.97 15.30 14.94
C LEU A 309 2.51 14.80 16.29
N VAL A 310 3.83 14.59 16.39
CA VAL A 310 4.49 14.17 17.65
C VAL A 310 4.40 15.27 18.71
N GLU A 311 4.67 16.54 18.36
CA GLU A 311 4.49 17.68 19.27
C GLU A 311 3.07 17.69 19.84
N ARG A 312 2.04 17.63 18.98
CA ARG A 312 0.64 17.69 19.40
C ARG A 312 0.18 16.48 20.21
N SER A 313 0.79 15.32 20.01
CA SER A 313 0.51 14.14 20.84
C SER A 313 1.03 14.27 22.27
N LEU A 314 2.10 15.06 22.46
CA LEU A 314 2.77 15.30 23.73
C LEU A 314 2.38 16.65 24.37
N THR A 315 1.42 17.37 23.82
CA THR A 315 0.96 18.65 24.35
C THR A 315 -0.53 18.60 24.68
N THR A 316 -0.91 19.25 25.78
CA THR A 316 -2.29 19.52 26.19
C THR A 316 -2.49 21.02 26.26
N GLY A 317 -3.70 21.50 25.95
CA GLY A 317 -3.98 22.93 25.89
C GLY A 317 -3.60 23.58 24.56
N ARG A 318 -3.95 24.87 24.38
CA ARG A 318 -3.71 25.66 23.16
C ARG A 318 -3.06 27.00 23.47
N GLY A 319 -2.25 27.48 22.53
CA GLY A 319 -1.62 28.80 22.65
C GLY A 319 -0.72 28.91 23.87
N ALA A 320 -0.99 29.89 24.73
CA ALA A 320 -0.21 30.14 25.94
C ALA A 320 -0.38 29.07 27.04
N ASP A 321 -1.52 28.34 27.01
CA ASP A 321 -1.81 27.27 28.00
C ASP A 321 -1.28 25.89 27.53
N ALA A 322 -0.53 25.83 26.45
CA ALA A 322 0.03 24.58 25.96
C ALA A 322 1.14 24.07 26.89
N ALA A 323 0.94 22.89 27.47
CA ALA A 323 1.90 22.24 28.35
C ALA A 323 2.30 20.87 27.83
N TRP A 324 3.58 20.51 27.98
CA TRP A 324 4.08 19.18 27.66
C TRP A 324 3.50 18.14 28.62
N SER A 325 2.87 17.10 28.09
CA SER A 325 2.20 16.08 28.90
C SER A 325 2.05 14.77 28.13
N VAL A 326 2.18 13.66 28.86
CA VAL A 326 1.85 12.31 28.35
C VAL A 326 0.39 11.92 28.58
N ARG A 327 -0.44 12.85 29.09
CA ARG A 327 -1.84 12.61 29.42
C ARG A 327 -2.65 12.08 28.25
N ASN A 328 -2.36 12.54 27.02
CA ASN A 328 -3.02 12.07 25.81
C ASN A 328 -2.82 10.56 25.58
N TYR A 329 -1.64 10.03 25.96
CA TYR A 329 -1.36 8.59 25.86
C TYR A 329 -2.03 7.81 27.00
N ALA A 330 -2.07 8.33 28.21
CA ALA A 330 -2.80 7.70 29.30
C ALA A 330 -4.30 7.63 28.98
N ALA A 331 -4.86 8.69 28.41
CA ALA A 331 -6.26 8.77 28.01
C ALA A 331 -6.65 7.75 26.91
N LEU A 332 -5.72 7.08 26.23
CA LEU A 332 -6.05 5.99 25.28
C LEU A 332 -6.73 4.80 25.97
N ALA A 333 -6.52 4.60 27.25
CA ALA A 333 -7.16 3.55 28.03
C ALA A 333 -8.60 3.93 28.45
N ASP A 334 -8.91 5.23 28.48
CA ASP A 334 -10.21 5.73 28.93
C ASP A 334 -11.31 5.42 27.91
N ARG A 335 -12.52 5.17 28.43
CA ARG A 335 -13.72 5.09 27.60
C ARG A 335 -14.24 6.48 27.34
N VAL A 336 -14.55 6.77 26.10
CA VAL A 336 -15.23 8.00 25.67
C VAL A 336 -16.55 7.60 25.02
N ASP A 337 -17.61 8.36 25.23
CA ASP A 337 -18.97 8.04 24.73
C ASP A 337 -19.02 7.88 23.20
N LEU A 338 -18.10 8.53 22.50
CA LEU A 338 -17.97 8.46 21.05
C LEU A 338 -17.55 7.06 20.56
N LEU A 339 -16.76 6.33 21.36
CA LEU A 339 -16.20 5.04 20.99
C LEU A 339 -16.85 3.92 21.82
N PRO A 340 -17.30 2.84 21.18
CA PRO A 340 -17.88 1.69 21.89
C PRO A 340 -16.87 0.96 22.80
N ILE A 341 -15.57 1.11 22.49
CA ILE A 341 -14.44 0.57 23.27
C ILE A 341 -13.36 1.65 23.38
N SER A 342 -12.45 1.52 24.35
CA SER A 342 -11.32 2.46 24.45
C SER A 342 -10.41 2.42 23.22
N ALA A 343 -9.71 3.52 22.95
CA ALA A 343 -8.75 3.61 21.85
C ALA A 343 -7.64 2.55 21.95
N LEU A 344 -7.21 2.22 23.16
CA LEU A 344 -6.25 1.15 23.44
C LEU A 344 -6.81 -0.23 23.08
N ALA A 345 -8.08 -0.49 23.38
CA ALA A 345 -8.74 -1.74 22.99
C ALA A 345 -8.87 -1.86 21.46
N ALA A 346 -9.18 -0.74 20.76
CA ALA A 346 -9.19 -0.68 19.31
C ALA A 346 -7.79 -0.95 18.70
N LEU A 347 -6.74 -0.44 19.33
CA LEU A 347 -5.35 -0.74 18.95
C LEU A 347 -5.01 -2.22 19.10
N ARG A 348 -5.41 -2.83 20.22
CA ARG A 348 -5.26 -4.28 20.44
C ARG A 348 -5.97 -5.09 19.36
N ASN A 349 -7.19 -4.71 18.99
CA ASN A 349 -7.91 -5.37 17.89
C ASN A 349 -7.15 -5.25 16.58
N SER A 350 -6.63 -4.06 16.24
CA SER A 350 -5.84 -3.87 15.03
C SER A 350 -4.59 -4.75 15.00
N LEU A 351 -3.88 -4.88 16.12
CA LEU A 351 -2.71 -5.75 16.23
C LEU A 351 -3.08 -7.22 16.03
N LEU A 352 -4.14 -7.69 16.70
CA LEU A 352 -4.63 -9.06 16.53
C LEU A 352 -5.05 -9.34 15.09
N PHE A 353 -5.82 -8.44 14.48
CA PHE A 353 -6.25 -8.57 13.09
C PHE A 353 -5.06 -8.53 12.12
N ALA A 354 -4.06 -7.69 12.38
CA ALA A 354 -2.86 -7.62 11.56
C ALA A 354 -2.03 -8.91 11.65
N VAL A 355 -1.88 -9.51 12.83
CA VAL A 355 -1.19 -10.81 13.00
C VAL A 355 -1.93 -11.91 12.25
N VAL A 356 -3.24 -12.01 12.41
CA VAL A 356 -4.07 -13.03 11.73
C VAL A 356 -4.04 -12.82 10.22
N ALA A 357 -4.24 -11.59 9.76
CA ALA A 357 -4.19 -11.24 8.34
C ALA A 357 -2.83 -11.56 7.72
N THR A 358 -1.75 -11.28 8.44
CA THR A 358 -0.38 -11.62 8.01
C THR A 358 -0.20 -13.13 7.89
N GLY A 359 -0.64 -13.90 8.87
CA GLY A 359 -0.59 -15.37 8.82
C GLY A 359 -1.34 -15.93 7.61
N LEU A 360 -2.55 -15.43 7.35
CA LEU A 360 -3.34 -15.79 6.17
C LEU A 360 -2.66 -15.36 4.87
N ALA A 361 -2.13 -14.14 4.79
CA ALA A 361 -1.46 -13.63 3.61
C ALA A 361 -0.17 -14.41 3.29
N VAL A 362 0.61 -14.77 4.30
CA VAL A 362 1.82 -15.60 4.16
C VAL A 362 1.45 -17.01 3.71
N LEU A 363 0.41 -17.61 4.30
CA LEU A 363 -0.08 -18.94 3.90
C LEU A 363 -0.56 -18.93 2.46
N VAL A 364 -1.53 -18.08 2.14
CA VAL A 364 -2.15 -18.02 0.80
C VAL A 364 -1.14 -17.56 -0.26
N GLY A 365 -0.40 -16.48 0.01
CA GLY A 365 0.59 -15.92 -0.90
C GLY A 365 1.82 -16.83 -1.08
N GLY A 366 2.25 -17.52 -0.03
CA GLY A 366 3.31 -18.51 -0.08
C GLY A 366 2.93 -19.72 -0.93
N LEU A 367 1.75 -20.32 -0.68
CA LEU A 367 1.23 -21.44 -1.49
C LEU A 367 1.04 -21.01 -2.96
N ALA A 368 0.46 -19.84 -3.19
CA ALA A 368 0.29 -19.30 -4.53
C ALA A 368 1.62 -19.08 -5.25
N SER A 369 2.65 -18.59 -4.54
CA SER A 369 4.00 -18.41 -5.09
C SER A 369 4.61 -19.73 -5.55
N LEU A 370 4.39 -20.82 -4.80
CA LEU A 370 4.82 -22.16 -5.20
C LEU A 370 4.10 -22.63 -6.48
N VAL A 371 2.78 -22.36 -6.60
CA VAL A 371 2.01 -22.66 -7.81
C VAL A 371 2.50 -21.85 -9.00
N VAL A 372 2.80 -20.56 -8.81
CA VAL A 372 3.30 -19.67 -9.86
C VAL A 372 4.68 -20.10 -10.37
N VAL A 373 5.56 -20.60 -9.49
CA VAL A 373 6.93 -20.97 -9.88
C VAL A 373 7.02 -22.40 -10.41
N HIS A 374 6.27 -23.35 -9.82
CA HIS A 374 6.39 -24.78 -10.13
C HIS A 374 5.17 -25.37 -10.85
N GLY A 375 4.10 -24.59 -11.05
CA GLY A 375 2.88 -25.02 -11.71
C GLY A 375 3.00 -25.12 -13.22
N ARG A 376 1.98 -25.73 -13.86
CA ARG A 376 1.84 -25.71 -15.33
C ARG A 376 1.66 -24.27 -15.82
N ARG A 377 2.18 -23.95 -17.01
CA ARG A 377 2.22 -22.58 -17.57
C ARG A 377 0.86 -21.86 -17.53
N ALA A 378 -0.22 -22.55 -17.82
CA ALA A 378 -1.57 -21.96 -17.77
C ALA A 378 -2.01 -21.65 -16.33
N THR A 379 -1.86 -22.59 -15.40
CA THR A 379 -2.19 -22.41 -13.97
C THR A 379 -1.32 -21.33 -13.34
N SER A 380 0.00 -21.36 -13.59
CA SER A 380 0.93 -20.35 -13.12
C SER A 380 0.51 -18.94 -13.56
N ARG A 381 0.16 -18.75 -14.84
CA ARG A 381 -0.29 -17.46 -15.38
C ARG A 381 -1.62 -17.01 -14.78
N LEU A 382 -2.56 -17.93 -14.59
CA LEU A 382 -3.86 -17.64 -13.99
C LEU A 382 -3.72 -17.17 -12.53
N PHE A 383 -2.86 -17.85 -11.75
CA PHE A 383 -2.61 -17.48 -10.36
C PHE A 383 -1.83 -16.16 -10.23
N ASP A 384 -0.82 -15.95 -11.09
CA ASP A 384 -0.04 -14.70 -11.10
C ASP A 384 -0.94 -13.50 -11.41
N LEU A 385 -1.81 -13.62 -12.41
CA LEU A 385 -2.77 -12.57 -12.76
C LEU A 385 -3.88 -12.44 -11.72
N GLY A 386 -4.52 -13.55 -11.33
CA GLY A 386 -5.69 -13.54 -10.45
C GLY A 386 -5.40 -12.96 -9.06
N LEU A 387 -4.28 -13.37 -8.45
CA LEU A 387 -3.91 -12.89 -7.12
C LEU A 387 -3.26 -11.50 -7.12
N MET A 388 -2.94 -10.95 -8.30
CA MET A 388 -2.54 -9.55 -8.44
C MET A 388 -3.76 -8.62 -8.66
N LEU A 389 -4.95 -9.15 -9.01
CA LEU A 389 -6.17 -8.35 -9.20
C LEU A 389 -6.58 -7.55 -7.94
N PRO A 390 -6.52 -8.11 -6.71
CA PRO A 390 -6.83 -7.33 -5.50
C PRO A 390 -5.96 -6.10 -5.30
N LEU A 391 -4.72 -6.11 -5.80
CA LEU A 391 -3.84 -4.94 -5.74
C LEU A 391 -4.31 -3.81 -6.69
N GLY A 392 -4.95 -4.19 -7.80
CA GLY A 392 -5.57 -3.25 -8.74
C GLY A 392 -6.97 -2.81 -8.31
N ALA A 393 -7.65 -3.58 -7.46
CA ALA A 393 -8.92 -3.17 -6.88
C ALA A 393 -8.68 -2.26 -5.67
N SER A 394 -9.52 -1.24 -5.50
CA SER A 394 -9.40 -0.40 -4.30
C SER A 394 -9.87 -1.15 -3.06
N ALA A 395 -9.29 -0.80 -1.90
CA ALA A 395 -9.71 -1.35 -0.61
C ALA A 395 -11.20 -1.07 -0.32
N VAL A 396 -11.71 0.08 -0.75
CA VAL A 396 -13.13 0.46 -0.67
C VAL A 396 -13.99 -0.49 -1.50
N THR A 397 -13.61 -0.75 -2.75
CA THR A 397 -14.34 -1.68 -3.62
C THR A 397 -14.36 -3.10 -3.05
N VAL A 398 -13.23 -3.55 -2.47
CA VAL A 398 -13.15 -4.86 -1.79
C VAL A 398 -14.07 -4.89 -0.58
N GLY A 399 -14.00 -3.89 0.31
CA GLY A 399 -14.83 -3.80 1.50
C GLY A 399 -16.32 -3.69 1.18
N PHE A 400 -16.69 -2.87 0.21
CA PHE A 400 -18.06 -2.73 -0.26
C PHE A 400 -18.57 -4.03 -0.91
N GLY A 401 -17.75 -4.67 -1.73
CA GLY A 401 -18.09 -5.97 -2.33
C GLY A 401 -18.36 -7.03 -1.27
N MET A 402 -17.49 -7.13 -0.26
CA MET A 402 -17.71 -8.05 0.87
C MET A 402 -18.96 -7.70 1.69
N LEU A 403 -19.23 -6.39 1.87
CA LEU A 403 -20.44 -5.93 2.54
C LEU A 403 -21.71 -6.46 1.87
N ILE A 404 -21.81 -6.38 0.55
CA ILE A 404 -23.03 -6.76 -0.18
C ILE A 404 -23.10 -8.25 -0.52
N ALA A 405 -21.96 -8.93 -0.66
CA ALA A 405 -21.91 -10.33 -1.07
C ALA A 405 -21.99 -11.31 0.12
N LEU A 406 -21.45 -10.90 1.27
CA LEU A 406 -21.32 -11.77 2.44
C LEU A 406 -22.29 -11.37 3.58
N ASP A 407 -23.40 -10.72 3.23
CA ASP A 407 -24.44 -10.21 4.14
C ASP A 407 -25.73 -11.07 4.11
N GLY A 408 -25.69 -12.24 3.52
CA GLY A 408 -26.84 -13.14 3.38
C GLY A 408 -26.49 -14.45 2.70
N PRO A 409 -27.48 -15.32 2.48
CA PRO A 409 -27.25 -16.58 1.78
C PRO A 409 -26.58 -16.39 0.42
N PRO A 410 -25.69 -17.33 -0.01
CA PRO A 410 -25.31 -18.58 0.67
C PRO A 410 -24.22 -18.41 1.75
N LEU A 411 -23.59 -17.24 1.85
CA LEU A 411 -22.46 -17.00 2.76
C LEU A 411 -22.75 -15.77 3.65
N ASP A 412 -23.46 -15.96 4.75
CA ASP A 412 -23.66 -14.90 5.75
C ASP A 412 -22.47 -14.85 6.72
N LEU A 413 -21.54 -13.94 6.47
CA LEU A 413 -20.38 -13.69 7.32
C LEU A 413 -20.44 -12.32 8.04
N ARG A 414 -21.59 -11.62 8.02
CA ARG A 414 -21.75 -10.27 8.57
C ARG A 414 -21.40 -10.18 10.08
N SER A 415 -21.62 -11.24 10.84
CA SER A 415 -21.28 -11.31 12.26
C SER A 415 -19.92 -11.99 12.52
N SER A 416 -19.21 -12.43 11.48
CA SER A 416 -17.94 -13.12 11.62
C SER A 416 -16.81 -12.18 12.07
N ARG A 417 -16.07 -12.62 13.09
CA ARG A 417 -14.83 -11.94 13.51
C ARG A 417 -13.68 -12.08 12.53
N TRP A 418 -13.81 -13.01 11.57
CA TRP A 418 -12.76 -13.29 10.59
C TRP A 418 -12.84 -12.40 9.36
N LEU A 419 -13.95 -11.70 9.12
CA LEU A 419 -14.18 -10.95 7.89
C LEU A 419 -13.17 -9.81 7.73
N VAL A 420 -12.86 -9.06 8.79
CA VAL A 420 -11.87 -7.99 8.75
C VAL A 420 -10.45 -8.54 8.48
N PRO A 421 -9.92 -9.52 9.26
CA PRO A 421 -8.62 -10.12 8.95
C PRO A 421 -8.52 -10.73 7.55
N VAL A 422 -9.58 -11.34 7.03
CA VAL A 422 -9.62 -11.91 5.68
C VAL A 422 -9.53 -10.80 4.62
N ALA A 423 -10.26 -9.70 4.78
CA ALA A 423 -10.17 -8.56 3.87
C ALA A 423 -8.75 -7.95 3.85
N HIS A 424 -8.13 -7.82 5.04
CA HIS A 424 -6.75 -7.36 5.15
C HIS A 424 -5.77 -8.35 4.52
N ALA A 425 -5.96 -9.65 4.71
CA ALA A 425 -5.14 -10.69 4.09
C ALA A 425 -5.24 -10.63 2.56
N LEU A 426 -6.43 -10.42 2.01
CA LEU A 426 -6.64 -10.28 0.57
C LEU A 426 -5.81 -9.14 -0.03
N ILE A 427 -5.72 -8.01 0.67
CA ILE A 427 -4.89 -6.87 0.27
C ILE A 427 -3.40 -7.19 0.49
N GLY A 428 -3.07 -8.01 1.50
CA GLY A 428 -1.70 -8.40 1.87
C GLY A 428 -1.06 -9.46 0.95
N VAL A 429 -1.84 -10.41 0.41
CA VAL A 429 -1.37 -11.52 -0.44
C VAL A 429 -0.47 -11.07 -1.60
N PRO A 430 -0.82 -10.05 -2.40
CA PRO A 430 0.03 -9.58 -3.49
C PRO A 430 1.42 -9.12 -3.05
N PHE A 431 1.56 -8.53 -1.86
CA PHE A 431 2.86 -8.10 -1.33
C PHE A 431 3.75 -9.30 -1.00
N VAL A 432 3.17 -10.35 -0.43
CA VAL A 432 3.89 -11.62 -0.18
C VAL A 432 4.35 -12.23 -1.51
N MET A 433 3.47 -12.33 -2.51
CA MET A 433 3.83 -12.89 -3.82
C MET A 433 4.91 -12.09 -4.54
N ARG A 434 4.86 -10.75 -4.48
CA ARG A 434 5.86 -9.87 -5.09
C ARG A 434 7.27 -10.00 -4.49
N THR A 435 7.37 -10.46 -3.26
CA THR A 435 8.66 -10.75 -2.62
C THR A 435 9.11 -12.18 -2.85
N VAL A 436 8.19 -13.15 -2.76
CA VAL A 436 8.51 -14.58 -2.78
C VAL A 436 8.74 -15.11 -4.20
N VAL A 437 7.91 -14.73 -5.19
CA VAL A 437 8.02 -15.24 -6.57
C VAL A 437 9.38 -14.93 -7.22
N PRO A 438 9.88 -13.67 -7.18
CA PRO A 438 11.21 -13.37 -7.72
C PRO A 438 12.32 -14.14 -6.99
N THR A 439 12.24 -14.25 -5.67
CA THR A 439 13.22 -14.99 -4.86
C THR A 439 13.26 -16.47 -5.24
N LEU A 440 12.09 -17.12 -5.36
CA LEU A 440 12.03 -18.53 -5.79
C LEU A 440 12.54 -18.74 -7.21
N ARG A 441 12.33 -17.78 -8.12
CA ARG A 441 12.83 -17.82 -9.50
C ARG A 441 14.35 -17.57 -9.59
N SER A 442 14.93 -16.84 -8.64
CA SER A 442 16.37 -16.56 -8.60
C SER A 442 17.20 -17.67 -7.96
N ILE A 443 16.58 -18.72 -7.38
CA ILE A 443 17.32 -19.88 -6.83
C ILE A 443 17.98 -20.64 -7.98
N ASP A 444 19.32 -20.71 -7.95
CA ASP A 444 20.08 -21.44 -8.95
C ASP A 444 19.66 -22.92 -8.98
N HIS A 445 19.30 -23.43 -10.17
CA HIS A 445 18.89 -24.82 -10.34
C HIS A 445 19.99 -25.81 -9.96
N ARG A 446 21.26 -25.40 -10.05
CA ARG A 446 22.42 -26.22 -9.64
C ARG A 446 22.37 -26.62 -8.17
N LEU A 447 21.83 -25.75 -7.29
CA LEU A 447 21.65 -26.10 -5.87
C LEU A 447 20.64 -27.24 -5.69
N ARG A 448 19.59 -27.25 -6.49
CA ARG A 448 18.59 -28.33 -6.47
C ARG A 448 19.11 -29.61 -7.05
N GLU A 449 19.90 -29.53 -8.15
CA GLU A 449 20.56 -30.66 -8.78
C GLU A 449 21.61 -31.28 -7.86
N ALA A 450 22.46 -30.46 -7.22
CA ALA A 450 23.44 -30.93 -6.25
C ALA A 450 22.78 -31.69 -5.08
N ALA A 451 21.70 -31.17 -4.54
CA ALA A 451 20.92 -31.84 -3.49
C ALA A 451 20.33 -33.18 -3.99
N ALA A 452 19.82 -33.20 -5.23
CA ALA A 452 19.30 -34.43 -5.85
C ALA A 452 20.38 -35.48 -6.08
N VAL A 453 21.58 -35.10 -6.54
CA VAL A 453 22.74 -35.98 -6.69
C VAL A 453 23.19 -36.58 -5.35
N LEU A 454 23.04 -35.80 -4.25
CA LEU A 454 23.29 -36.28 -2.89
C LEU A 454 22.15 -37.15 -2.33
N GLY A 455 21.18 -37.56 -3.16
CA GLY A 455 20.09 -38.47 -2.79
C GLY A 455 18.88 -37.76 -2.12
N ALA A 456 18.80 -36.44 -2.17
CA ALA A 456 17.63 -35.73 -1.62
C ALA A 456 16.41 -35.95 -2.51
N SER A 457 15.30 -36.39 -1.89
CA SER A 457 14.00 -36.46 -2.57
C SER A 457 13.51 -35.06 -2.93
N PRO A 458 12.62 -34.90 -3.93
CA PRO A 458 12.05 -33.58 -4.29
C PRO A 458 11.40 -32.81 -3.14
N ALA A 459 10.86 -33.54 -2.14
CA ALA A 459 10.32 -32.95 -0.92
C ALA A 459 11.43 -32.40 0.00
N ARG A 460 12.55 -33.13 0.09
CA ARG A 460 13.72 -32.72 0.86
C ARG A 460 14.41 -31.53 0.20
N VAL A 461 14.57 -31.50 -1.12
CA VAL A 461 15.08 -30.33 -1.85
C VAL A 461 14.26 -29.08 -1.56
N ARG A 462 12.93 -29.19 -1.62
CA ARG A 462 12.03 -28.05 -1.27
C ARG A 462 12.20 -27.60 0.18
N ARG A 463 12.32 -28.53 1.12
CA ARG A 463 12.45 -28.23 2.54
C ARG A 463 13.81 -27.63 2.90
N ASP A 464 14.90 -28.19 2.34
CA ASP A 464 16.26 -27.90 2.78
C ASP A 464 16.95 -26.85 1.91
N VAL A 465 16.46 -26.60 0.67
CA VAL A 465 16.98 -25.58 -0.27
C VAL A 465 15.97 -24.45 -0.48
N ASP A 466 14.78 -24.76 -1.02
CA ASP A 466 13.86 -23.70 -1.43
C ASP A 466 13.24 -22.95 -0.24
N LEU A 467 12.80 -23.67 0.79
CA LEU A 467 12.09 -23.08 1.94
C LEU A 467 12.96 -22.16 2.80
N PRO A 468 14.23 -22.48 3.14
CA PRO A 468 15.09 -21.56 3.89
C PRO A 468 15.39 -20.26 3.14
N ILE A 469 15.55 -20.34 1.82
CA ILE A 469 15.75 -19.16 0.96
C ILE A 469 14.47 -18.35 0.86
N ALA A 470 13.33 -19.02 0.63
CA ALA A 470 12.01 -18.37 0.56
C ALA A 470 11.54 -17.80 1.91
N ALA A 471 11.95 -18.37 3.05
CA ALA A 471 11.55 -17.92 4.38
C ALA A 471 11.89 -16.45 4.63
N ARG A 472 13.03 -15.97 4.13
CA ARG A 472 13.41 -14.56 4.22
C ARG A 472 12.44 -13.68 3.41
N ALA A 473 12.11 -14.09 2.19
CA ALA A 473 11.17 -13.37 1.34
C ALA A 473 9.75 -13.41 1.91
N LEU A 474 9.33 -14.54 2.51
CA LEU A 474 8.07 -14.67 3.23
C LEU A 474 8.01 -13.75 4.43
N ALA A 475 9.09 -13.64 5.22
CA ALA A 475 9.17 -12.72 6.35
C ALA A 475 9.06 -11.26 5.91
N VAL A 476 9.76 -10.88 4.83
CA VAL A 476 9.68 -9.53 4.24
C VAL A 476 8.27 -9.24 3.74
N GLY A 477 7.68 -10.14 2.94
CA GLY A 477 6.32 -10.00 2.44
C GLY A 477 5.27 -9.97 3.54
N GLY A 478 5.44 -10.81 4.58
CA GLY A 478 4.59 -10.84 5.76
C GLY A 478 4.63 -9.55 6.56
N ALA A 479 5.80 -8.97 6.75
CA ALA A 479 5.92 -7.71 7.47
C ALA A 479 5.34 -6.52 6.66
N PHE A 480 5.40 -6.54 5.31
CA PHE A 480 4.62 -5.60 4.50
C PHE A 480 3.11 -5.82 4.65
N ALA A 481 2.63 -7.07 4.63
CA ALA A 481 1.23 -7.40 4.86
C ALA A 481 0.75 -6.93 6.24
N PHE A 482 1.59 -7.08 7.28
CA PHE A 482 1.32 -6.59 8.63
C PHE A 482 1.19 -5.07 8.68
N ALA A 483 2.15 -4.34 8.09
CA ALA A 483 2.13 -2.88 8.06
C ALA A 483 0.90 -2.34 7.31
N VAL A 484 0.57 -2.93 6.15
CA VAL A 484 -0.62 -2.58 5.37
C VAL A 484 -1.89 -2.88 6.16
N SER A 485 -1.97 -4.03 6.84
CA SER A 485 -3.12 -4.41 7.67
C SER A 485 -3.33 -3.46 8.85
N LEU A 486 -2.26 -3.03 9.54
CA LEU A 486 -2.36 -2.04 10.63
C LEU A 486 -2.92 -0.69 10.16
N GLY A 487 -2.59 -0.31 8.93
CA GLY A 487 -3.01 0.96 8.33
C GLY A 487 -4.31 0.88 7.54
N GLU A 488 -4.87 -0.33 7.39
CA GLU A 488 -6.02 -0.53 6.53
C GLU A 488 -7.28 0.14 7.12
N PHE A 489 -7.86 1.03 6.34
CA PHE A 489 -9.02 1.82 6.71
C PHE A 489 -10.18 1.68 5.70
N GLY A 490 -9.87 1.53 4.41
CA GLY A 490 -10.84 1.51 3.32
C GLY A 490 -11.83 0.38 3.44
N ALA A 491 -11.36 -0.88 3.41
CA ALA A 491 -12.22 -2.05 3.57
C ALA A 491 -12.81 -2.12 4.97
N THR A 492 -12.00 -1.80 6.00
CA THR A 492 -12.45 -1.81 7.39
C THR A 492 -13.63 -0.88 7.65
N SER A 493 -13.74 0.24 6.93
CA SER A 493 -14.84 1.20 7.10
C SER A 493 -16.23 0.65 6.75
N PHE A 494 -16.29 -0.48 6.03
CA PHE A 494 -17.53 -1.18 5.65
C PHE A 494 -17.86 -2.39 6.53
N LEU A 495 -16.86 -3.04 7.15
CA LEU A 495 -16.97 -4.40 7.67
C LEU A 495 -17.33 -4.55 9.16
N PRO A 496 -16.88 -3.70 10.11
CA PRO A 496 -17.16 -3.91 11.53
C PRO A 496 -18.60 -3.59 11.86
N ARG A 497 -19.40 -4.63 12.17
CA ARG A 497 -20.80 -4.48 12.62
C ARG A 497 -20.97 -4.66 14.13
N HIS A 498 -19.94 -5.18 14.80
CA HIS A 498 -19.92 -5.29 16.25
C HIS A 498 -19.11 -4.17 16.90
N PRO A 499 -19.67 -3.51 17.91
CA PRO A 499 -19.02 -2.41 18.61
C PRO A 499 -17.64 -2.75 19.16
N ASP A 500 -17.47 -3.97 19.67
CA ASP A 500 -16.24 -4.50 20.26
C ASP A 500 -15.10 -4.75 19.26
N ARG A 501 -15.39 -4.74 17.94
CA ARG A 501 -14.41 -5.02 16.86
C ARG A 501 -13.87 -3.79 16.17
N LEU A 502 -14.01 -2.64 16.79
CA LEU A 502 -13.47 -1.40 16.27
C LEU A 502 -11.95 -1.50 16.12
N THR A 503 -11.42 -1.06 14.98
CA THR A 503 -9.98 -0.98 14.70
C THR A 503 -9.43 0.40 15.02
N ALA A 504 -8.13 0.51 15.26
CA ALA A 504 -7.49 1.79 15.59
C ALA A 504 -7.63 2.85 14.46
N PRO A 505 -7.49 2.54 13.15
CA PRO A 505 -7.76 3.52 12.10
C PRO A 505 -9.21 4.04 12.12
N LEU A 506 -10.18 3.18 12.41
CA LEU A 506 -11.59 3.59 12.47
C LEU A 506 -11.91 4.38 13.76
N ALA A 507 -11.29 4.01 14.89
CA ALA A 507 -11.35 4.81 16.12
C ALA A 507 -10.74 6.19 15.91
N LEU A 508 -9.58 6.27 15.29
CA LEU A 508 -8.90 7.51 14.93
C LEU A 508 -9.76 8.40 14.03
N PHE A 509 -10.39 7.84 13.02
CA PHE A 509 -11.30 8.58 12.14
C PHE A 509 -12.47 9.22 12.93
N ARG A 510 -13.07 8.47 13.87
CA ARG A 510 -14.15 9.00 14.71
C ARG A 510 -13.66 10.12 15.63
N LEU A 511 -12.51 9.92 16.28
CA LEU A 511 -11.89 10.93 17.15
C LEU A 511 -11.57 12.23 16.40
N LEU A 512 -11.02 12.14 15.18
CA LEU A 512 -10.71 13.30 14.33
C LEU A 512 -11.95 14.02 13.82
N GLY A 513 -13.04 13.29 13.60
CA GLY A 513 -14.31 13.82 13.10
C GLY A 513 -15.13 14.57 14.15
N THR A 514 -14.79 14.45 15.44
CA THR A 514 -15.56 15.03 16.55
C THR A 514 -14.81 16.21 17.19
N PRO A 515 -15.48 17.35 17.40
CA PRO A 515 -14.89 18.48 18.10
C PRO A 515 -14.56 18.13 19.55
N GLY A 516 -13.47 18.67 20.08
CA GLY A 516 -13.04 18.48 21.46
C GLY A 516 -11.53 18.37 21.57
N GLU A 517 -10.93 19.09 22.50
CA GLU A 517 -9.47 19.13 22.64
C GLU A 517 -8.90 17.81 23.18
N ALA A 518 -9.57 17.24 24.18
CA ALA A 518 -9.18 15.95 24.75
C ALA A 518 -9.26 14.83 23.68
N LEU A 519 -10.33 14.81 22.86
CA LEU A 519 -10.50 13.83 21.77
C LEU A 519 -9.42 13.98 20.70
N ARG A 520 -9.06 15.22 20.37
CA ARG A 520 -7.95 15.49 19.43
C ARG A 520 -6.60 15.06 19.99
N GLY A 521 -6.34 15.33 21.28
CA GLY A 521 -5.14 14.84 21.95
C GLY A 521 -5.03 13.31 21.89
N GLN A 522 -6.09 12.59 22.21
CA GLN A 522 -6.18 11.13 22.05
C GLN A 522 -5.93 10.70 20.59
N ALA A 523 -6.53 11.40 19.61
CA ALA A 523 -6.33 11.11 18.19
C ALA A 523 -4.86 11.26 17.79
N MET A 524 -4.18 12.32 18.24
CA MET A 524 -2.76 12.53 17.95
C MET A 524 -1.88 11.45 18.60
N ALA A 525 -2.14 11.09 19.87
CA ALA A 525 -1.42 10.02 20.56
C ALA A 525 -1.64 8.66 19.86
N LEU A 526 -2.87 8.30 19.50
CA LEU A 526 -3.16 7.07 18.75
C LEU A 526 -2.47 7.08 17.38
N SER A 527 -2.43 8.23 16.70
CA SER A 527 -1.74 8.40 15.41
C SER A 527 -0.24 8.13 15.54
N VAL A 528 0.41 8.66 16.58
CA VAL A 528 1.85 8.43 16.83
C VAL A 528 2.11 6.96 17.14
N VAL A 529 1.28 6.31 17.95
CA VAL A 529 1.43 4.87 18.26
C VAL A 529 1.32 4.04 16.97
N LEU A 530 0.30 4.29 16.15
CA LEU A 530 0.13 3.61 14.86
C LEU A 530 1.32 3.88 13.92
N MET A 531 1.79 5.12 13.86
CA MET A 531 2.96 5.51 13.07
C MET A 531 4.21 4.74 13.51
N VAL A 532 4.48 4.67 14.81
CA VAL A 532 5.66 3.95 15.36
C VAL A 532 5.56 2.46 15.05
N LEU A 533 4.42 1.83 15.24
CA LEU A 533 4.22 0.40 14.96
C LEU A 533 4.39 0.07 13.47
N THR A 534 3.81 0.88 12.58
CA THR A 534 3.95 0.67 11.13
C THR A 534 5.38 0.96 10.65
N ALA A 535 6.02 2.03 11.13
CA ALA A 535 7.39 2.34 10.81
C ALA A 535 8.37 1.27 11.33
N ALA A 536 8.18 0.80 12.56
CA ALA A 536 9.00 -0.25 13.16
C ALA A 536 8.93 -1.56 12.37
N SER A 537 7.73 -1.98 11.92
CA SER A 537 7.59 -3.18 11.09
C SER A 537 8.35 -3.06 9.77
N VAL A 538 8.34 -1.90 9.12
CA VAL A 538 9.08 -1.67 7.86
C VAL A 538 10.58 -1.56 8.07
N LEU A 539 11.03 -0.85 9.12
CA LEU A 539 12.46 -0.73 9.43
C LEU A 539 13.08 -2.08 9.84
N ALA A 540 12.32 -2.93 10.52
CA ALA A 540 12.74 -4.30 10.83
C ALA A 540 13.02 -5.11 9.53
N ILE A 541 12.19 -4.93 8.49
CA ILE A 541 12.39 -5.53 7.18
C ILE A 541 13.70 -5.07 6.52
N GLU A 542 13.91 -3.74 6.47
CA GLU A 542 15.11 -3.17 5.85
C GLU A 542 16.39 -3.60 6.58
N GLY A 543 16.34 -3.67 7.90
CA GLY A 543 17.45 -4.15 8.74
C GLY A 543 17.79 -5.62 8.48
N TRP A 544 16.78 -6.47 8.30
CA TRP A 544 16.96 -7.90 8.02
C TRP A 544 17.46 -8.14 6.58
N GLY A 545 16.96 -7.40 5.60
CA GLY A 545 17.40 -7.48 4.21
C GLY A 545 18.88 -7.12 4.04
N ARG A 546 19.37 -6.10 4.75
CA ARG A 546 20.79 -5.68 4.69
C ARG A 546 21.75 -6.69 5.33
N ARG A 547 21.37 -7.32 6.45
CA ARG A 547 22.20 -8.35 7.12
C ARG A 547 22.34 -9.63 6.25
N GLY A 548 21.39 -9.89 5.37
CA GLY A 548 21.44 -11.00 4.42
C GLY A 548 22.37 -10.76 3.24
N ALA A 549 22.47 -9.53 2.74
CA ALA A 549 23.36 -9.18 1.63
C ALA A 549 24.85 -9.22 2.03
N VAL A 550 25.17 -8.82 3.28
CA VAL A 550 26.56 -8.84 3.80
C VAL A 550 27.06 -10.26 4.09
N ARG A 551 26.17 -11.22 4.34
CA ARG A 551 26.54 -12.64 4.58
C ARG A 551 26.57 -13.50 3.32
N GLY A 552 26.10 -13.01 2.18
CA GLY A 552 26.14 -13.71 0.89
C GLY A 552 27.39 -13.42 0.06
N ASP A 553 28.26 -12.51 0.50
CA ASP A 553 29.56 -12.19 -0.12
C ASP A 553 30.75 -12.92 0.56
N LEU A 554 30.51 -13.95 1.37
CA LEU A 554 31.51 -14.92 1.90
C LEU A 554 31.15 -16.32 1.32
#